data_f18a635fe19bbd86bc775740bcf64c1b
#
_entry.id   f18a635fe19bbd86bc775740bcf64c1b
#
_cell.length_a   1.000
_cell.length_b   1.000
_cell.length_c   1.000
_cell.angle_alpha   90.00
_cell.angle_beta   90.00
_cell.angle_gamma   90.00
#
_symmetry.space_group_name_H-M   'P 1'
#
loop_
_entity.id
_entity.type
_entity.pdbx_description
1 polymer ?
#
loop_
_entity_poly.entity_id
_entity_poly.type
_entity_poly.pdbx_seq_one_letter_code
_entity_poly.pdbx_strand_id
1 'polypeptide(L)'
;QYKDGKKIMQVIRGFDKEGKLNEQQSRPFAPRRPPEELYDLKSDPHELVNLAQAPKSQERLVAMRKVLYQRMTETRDMGLIPEPILEDVGRKAGNKYLAFLDNDHSGQTLRLIEVITAGEANEGAKLLAFAKSPDPSTRYWVAVWLGVNQTAGGKATLLKLTSAPVPAVRIAAAQALCKFGELGQLKLLVEHINDPNLLVGMFALRAIEELGDAGKAHREAIAAAQKSKYEFSRRIARRLTAKWR
;
A
#
# COMPACT_ATOMS: atom_id res chain seq x y z
N GLN A 1 2.64 -2.11 -14.91
CA GLN A 1 3.34 -2.92 -13.92
C GLN A 1 3.46 -4.37 -14.38
N TYR A 2 3.02 -5.43 -13.63
CA TYR A 2 3.20 -6.81 -14.12
C TYR A 2 2.59 -7.05 -15.50
N LYS A 3 1.42 -6.48 -15.76
CA LYS A 3 0.71 -6.62 -17.05
C LYS A 3 1.16 -5.60 -18.11
N ASP A 4 1.95 -4.60 -17.75
CA ASP A 4 2.36 -3.53 -18.70
C ASP A 4 3.29 -4.03 -19.82
N GLY A 5 3.92 -5.19 -19.63
CA GLY A 5 4.65 -5.89 -20.68
C GLY A 5 3.76 -6.51 -21.78
N LYS A 6 2.45 -6.61 -21.55
CA LYS A 6 1.52 -7.16 -22.56
C LYS A 6 1.14 -6.11 -23.58
N LYS A 7 1.18 -6.48 -24.86
CA LYS A 7 0.90 -5.56 -25.99
C LYS A 7 -0.45 -4.85 -25.85
N ILE A 8 -1.50 -5.56 -25.41
CA ILE A 8 -2.81 -4.96 -25.17
C ILE A 8 -2.76 -3.81 -24.14
N MET A 9 -2.00 -3.98 -23.05
CA MET A 9 -1.87 -2.93 -22.03
C MET A 9 -1.09 -1.71 -22.55
N GLN A 10 -0.09 -1.93 -23.41
CA GLN A 10 0.66 -0.85 -24.05
C GLN A 10 -0.24 -0.03 -24.97
N VAL A 11 -1.09 -0.68 -25.76
CA VAL A 11 -2.06 -0.03 -26.66
C VAL A 11 -3.07 0.77 -25.86
N ILE A 12 -3.69 0.19 -24.81
CA ILE A 12 -4.69 0.88 -24.00
C ILE A 12 -4.07 2.08 -23.27
N ARG A 13 -2.85 1.95 -22.72
CA ARG A 13 -2.13 3.10 -22.13
C ARG A 13 -1.74 4.16 -23.17
N GLY A 14 -1.52 3.79 -24.40
CA GLY A 14 -1.36 4.74 -25.50
C GLY A 14 -2.62 5.58 -25.71
N PHE A 15 -3.76 4.93 -25.80
CA PHE A 15 -5.06 5.58 -25.94
C PHE A 15 -5.42 6.45 -24.74
N ASP A 16 -5.08 6.02 -23.50
CA ASP A 16 -5.26 6.83 -22.30
C ASP A 16 -4.47 8.14 -22.38
N LYS A 17 -3.19 8.08 -22.75
CA LYS A 17 -2.34 9.25 -22.92
C LYS A 17 -2.82 10.21 -24.03
N GLU A 18 -3.47 9.66 -25.04
CA GLU A 18 -4.03 10.42 -26.16
C GLU A 18 -5.45 10.94 -25.90
N GLY A 19 -6.01 10.65 -24.72
CA GLY A 19 -7.39 11.05 -24.35
C GLY A 19 -8.47 10.35 -25.19
N LYS A 20 -8.17 9.17 -25.76
CA LYS A 20 -9.08 8.41 -26.64
C LYS A 20 -9.98 7.41 -25.91
N LEU A 21 -9.78 7.24 -24.60
CA LEU A 21 -10.61 6.35 -23.79
C LEU A 21 -11.86 7.10 -23.30
N ASN A 22 -12.99 6.39 -23.24
CA ASN A 22 -14.17 6.88 -22.53
C ASN A 22 -13.98 6.75 -21.02
N GLU A 23 -14.93 7.28 -20.24
CA GLU A 23 -14.87 7.28 -18.77
C GLU A 23 -14.71 5.86 -18.19
N GLN A 24 -15.45 4.88 -18.66
CA GLN A 24 -15.35 3.50 -18.18
C GLN A 24 -14.01 2.85 -18.52
N GLN A 25 -13.49 3.11 -19.72
CA GLN A 25 -12.21 2.58 -20.18
C GLN A 25 -11.01 3.19 -19.44
N SER A 26 -11.11 4.45 -19.00
CA SER A 26 -10.03 5.15 -18.28
C SER A 26 -9.97 4.82 -16.79
N ARG A 27 -11.05 4.27 -16.18
CA ARG A 27 -11.10 3.90 -14.75
C ARG A 27 -9.89 3.10 -14.25
N PRO A 28 -9.36 2.08 -14.97
CA PRO A 28 -8.18 1.33 -14.52
C PRO A 28 -6.91 2.18 -14.41
N PHE A 29 -6.89 3.38 -15.00
CA PHE A 29 -5.77 4.32 -15.02
C PHE A 29 -5.98 5.50 -14.08
N ALA A 30 -7.11 5.59 -13.40
CA ALA A 30 -7.37 6.64 -12.43
C ALA A 30 -6.28 6.67 -11.34
N PRO A 31 -5.85 7.86 -10.88
CA PRO A 31 -4.82 8.01 -9.85
C PRO A 31 -5.20 7.33 -8.53
N ARG A 32 -6.49 7.26 -8.23
CA ARG A 32 -7.06 6.55 -7.07
C ARG A 32 -8.26 5.75 -7.50
N ARG A 33 -8.37 4.54 -6.96
CA ARG A 33 -9.60 3.76 -7.04
C ARG A 33 -10.52 4.17 -5.89
N PRO A 34 -11.85 4.08 -6.06
CA PRO A 34 -12.75 4.24 -4.94
C PRO A 34 -12.45 3.16 -3.88
N PRO A 35 -12.57 3.49 -2.57
CA PRO A 35 -12.32 2.53 -1.49
C PRO A 35 -13.32 1.37 -1.51
N GLU A 36 -14.53 1.62 -2.03
CA GLU A 36 -15.59 0.64 -2.14
C GLU A 36 -16.28 0.73 -3.50
N GLU A 37 -16.67 -0.42 -4.01
CA GLU A 37 -17.43 -0.55 -5.24
C GLU A 37 -18.66 -1.43 -4.97
N LEU A 38 -19.83 -0.98 -5.38
CA LEU A 38 -21.09 -1.70 -5.24
C LEU A 38 -21.83 -1.70 -6.60
N TYR A 39 -22.24 -2.86 -7.05
CA TYR A 39 -22.90 -3.03 -8.34
C TYR A 39 -24.18 -3.86 -8.20
N ASP A 40 -25.21 -3.52 -8.96
CA ASP A 40 -26.41 -4.35 -9.14
C ASP A 40 -26.24 -5.20 -10.40
N LEU A 41 -25.74 -6.41 -10.24
CA LEU A 41 -25.44 -7.32 -11.37
C LEU A 41 -26.65 -7.71 -12.19
N LYS A 42 -27.88 -7.48 -11.69
CA LYS A 42 -29.11 -7.75 -12.45
C LYS A 42 -29.32 -6.69 -13.53
N SER A 43 -29.08 -5.43 -13.21
CA SER A 43 -29.26 -4.29 -14.13
C SER A 43 -27.95 -3.89 -14.81
N ASP A 44 -26.82 -4.21 -14.21
CA ASP A 44 -25.46 -3.85 -14.66
C ASP A 44 -24.51 -5.05 -14.56
N PRO A 45 -24.65 -6.06 -15.44
CA PRO A 45 -23.84 -7.29 -15.39
C PRO A 45 -22.35 -7.07 -15.72
N HIS A 46 -21.99 -5.89 -16.21
CA HIS A 46 -20.61 -5.52 -16.54
C HIS A 46 -19.93 -4.60 -15.51
N GLU A 47 -20.60 -4.32 -14.39
CA GLU A 47 -20.05 -3.50 -13.29
C GLU A 47 -19.59 -2.11 -13.76
N LEU A 48 -20.39 -1.46 -14.61
CA LEU A 48 -20.04 -0.16 -15.19
C LEU A 48 -20.45 1.02 -14.30
N VAL A 49 -21.45 0.87 -13.44
CA VAL A 49 -22.02 1.93 -12.61
C VAL A 49 -21.80 1.61 -11.14
N ASN A 50 -20.78 2.22 -10.52
CA ASN A 50 -20.53 2.06 -9.09
C ASN A 50 -21.61 2.79 -8.26
N LEU A 51 -22.39 2.03 -7.51
CA LEU A 51 -23.49 2.51 -6.66
C LEU A 51 -23.04 2.88 -5.24
N ALA A 52 -21.75 2.76 -4.90
CA ALA A 52 -21.25 2.99 -3.55
C ALA A 52 -21.52 4.41 -3.02
N GLN A 53 -21.69 5.40 -3.91
CA GLN A 53 -22.05 6.77 -3.54
C GLN A 53 -23.53 7.11 -3.76
N ALA A 54 -24.34 6.18 -4.28
CA ALA A 54 -25.75 6.42 -4.55
C ALA A 54 -26.55 6.41 -3.23
N PRO A 55 -27.34 7.48 -2.92
CA PRO A 55 -28.09 7.55 -1.66
C PRO A 55 -29.02 6.34 -1.42
N LYS A 56 -29.66 5.85 -2.46
CA LYS A 56 -30.57 4.68 -2.40
C LYS A 56 -29.86 3.36 -2.08
N SER A 57 -28.55 3.31 -2.23
CA SER A 57 -27.74 2.09 -2.03
C SER A 57 -26.99 2.09 -0.71
N GLN A 58 -27.04 3.16 0.08
CA GLN A 58 -26.24 3.31 1.31
C GLN A 58 -26.57 2.26 2.37
N GLU A 59 -27.85 1.96 2.58
CA GLU A 59 -28.24 0.92 3.53
C GLU A 59 -27.66 -0.44 3.14
N ARG A 60 -27.73 -0.81 1.86
CA ARG A 60 -27.17 -2.05 1.32
C ARG A 60 -25.65 -2.07 1.49
N LEU A 61 -24.97 -0.98 1.15
CA LEU A 61 -23.52 -0.85 1.27
C LEU A 61 -23.08 -1.06 2.72
N VAL A 62 -23.72 -0.39 3.68
CA VAL A 62 -23.42 -0.53 5.12
C VAL A 62 -23.64 -1.96 5.61
N ALA A 63 -24.74 -2.59 5.21
CA ALA A 63 -25.04 -3.97 5.57
C ALA A 63 -23.97 -4.94 5.02
N MET A 64 -23.60 -4.81 3.75
CA MET A 64 -22.59 -5.67 3.13
C MET A 64 -21.20 -5.44 3.73
N ARG A 65 -20.82 -4.20 4.02
CA ARG A 65 -19.56 -3.87 4.71
C ARG A 65 -19.48 -4.54 6.09
N LYS A 66 -20.58 -4.49 6.85
CA LYS A 66 -20.67 -5.16 8.16
C LYS A 66 -20.42 -6.67 8.04
N VAL A 67 -21.06 -7.31 7.08
CA VAL A 67 -20.88 -8.76 6.81
C VAL A 67 -19.43 -9.06 6.43
N LEU A 68 -18.83 -8.24 5.54
CA LEU A 68 -17.43 -8.39 5.14
C LEU A 68 -16.48 -8.30 6.35
N TYR A 69 -16.60 -7.26 7.16
CA TYR A 69 -15.72 -7.06 8.32
C TYR A 69 -15.90 -8.16 9.38
N GLN A 70 -17.13 -8.59 9.61
CA GLN A 70 -17.40 -9.74 10.46
C GLN A 70 -16.68 -10.99 9.91
N ARG A 71 -16.85 -11.27 8.62
CA ARG A 71 -16.20 -12.43 7.98
C ARG A 71 -14.67 -12.37 8.08
N MET A 72 -14.07 -11.23 7.78
CA MET A 72 -12.62 -11.03 7.89
C MET A 72 -12.14 -11.30 9.33
N THR A 73 -12.88 -10.84 10.33
CA THR A 73 -12.54 -11.05 11.75
C THR A 73 -12.69 -12.52 12.15
N GLU A 74 -13.78 -13.18 11.79
CA GLU A 74 -14.05 -14.59 12.08
C GLU A 74 -13.03 -15.51 11.42
N THR A 75 -12.62 -15.20 10.20
CA THR A 75 -11.61 -15.98 9.47
C THR A 75 -10.18 -15.57 9.83
N ARG A 76 -9.98 -14.59 10.71
CA ARG A 76 -8.65 -14.06 11.08
C ARG A 76 -7.86 -13.66 9.84
N ASP A 77 -8.50 -12.91 8.93
CA ASP A 77 -7.91 -12.54 7.64
C ASP A 77 -6.59 -11.77 7.81
N MET A 78 -5.50 -12.32 7.31
CA MET A 78 -4.17 -11.69 7.34
C MET A 78 -3.88 -10.81 6.13
N GLY A 79 -4.82 -10.63 5.22
CA GLY A 79 -4.64 -9.86 3.98
C GLY A 79 -4.32 -8.37 4.21
N LEU A 80 -4.63 -7.84 5.39
CA LEU A 80 -4.30 -6.47 5.78
C LEU A 80 -2.92 -6.32 6.43
N ILE A 81 -2.24 -7.43 6.75
CA ILE A 81 -0.88 -7.40 7.31
C ILE A 81 0.10 -7.14 6.16
N PRO A 82 0.99 -6.12 6.26
CA PRO A 82 2.00 -5.88 5.23
C PRO A 82 2.88 -7.12 5.00
N GLU A 83 3.05 -7.51 3.74
CA GLU A 83 3.78 -8.74 3.37
C GLU A 83 5.17 -8.87 4.02
N PRO A 84 6.02 -7.83 4.13
CA PRO A 84 7.31 -7.96 4.81
C PRO A 84 7.17 -8.33 6.29
N ILE A 85 6.12 -7.85 6.96
CA ILE A 85 5.83 -8.18 8.37
C ILE A 85 5.36 -9.63 8.47
N LEU A 86 4.42 -10.02 7.60
CA LEU A 86 3.89 -11.39 7.55
C LEU A 86 4.99 -12.41 7.22
N GLU A 87 5.94 -12.06 6.35
CA GLU A 87 7.10 -12.90 6.03
C GLU A 87 7.99 -13.14 7.24
N ASP A 88 8.29 -12.08 8.01
CA ASP A 88 9.13 -12.20 9.21
C ASP A 88 8.45 -13.01 10.32
N VAL A 89 7.14 -12.82 10.51
CA VAL A 89 6.35 -13.62 11.46
C VAL A 89 6.30 -15.08 11.03
N GLY A 90 6.02 -15.35 9.76
CA GLY A 90 5.98 -16.69 9.21
C GLY A 90 7.33 -17.42 9.30
N ARG A 91 8.43 -16.71 9.09
CA ARG A 91 9.78 -17.28 9.22
C ARG A 91 10.08 -17.69 10.66
N LYS A 92 9.67 -16.90 11.65
CA LYS A 92 9.84 -17.21 13.07
C LYS A 92 8.99 -18.41 13.52
N ALA A 93 7.78 -18.53 13.00
CA ALA A 93 6.85 -19.62 13.32
C ALA A 93 7.08 -20.90 12.47
N GLY A 94 7.99 -20.85 11.47
CA GLY A 94 8.22 -21.94 10.51
C GLY A 94 7.50 -21.74 9.18
N ASN A 95 6.29 -21.22 9.16
CA ASN A 95 5.59 -20.74 7.97
C ASN A 95 4.44 -19.78 8.36
N LYS A 96 3.86 -19.11 7.36
CA LYS A 96 2.78 -18.14 7.58
C LYS A 96 1.51 -18.77 8.15
N TYR A 97 1.21 -20.01 7.80
CA TYR A 97 0.04 -20.74 8.29
C TYR A 97 0.18 -21.09 9.78
N LEU A 98 1.34 -21.56 10.21
CA LEU A 98 1.60 -21.79 11.63
C LEU A 98 1.53 -20.50 12.45
N ALA A 99 2.10 -19.41 11.94
CA ALA A 99 1.96 -18.10 12.56
C ALA A 99 0.49 -17.69 12.75
N PHE A 100 -0.36 -18.04 11.79
CA PHE A 100 -1.81 -17.79 11.86
C PHE A 100 -2.49 -18.67 12.93
N LEU A 101 -2.11 -19.95 13.06
CA LEU A 101 -2.72 -20.86 14.02
C LEU A 101 -2.35 -20.53 15.47
N ASP A 102 -1.09 -20.15 15.72
CA ASP A 102 -0.53 -19.96 17.06
C ASP A 102 -0.94 -18.63 17.70
N ASN A 103 -1.45 -17.69 16.93
CA ASN A 103 -1.81 -16.36 17.41
C ASN A 103 -3.32 -16.09 17.26
N ASP A 104 -3.91 -15.45 18.25
CA ASP A 104 -5.24 -14.86 18.12
C ASP A 104 -5.16 -13.55 17.32
N HIS A 105 -5.32 -13.67 16.00
CA HIS A 105 -5.29 -12.53 15.10
C HIS A 105 -6.63 -11.79 14.97
N SER A 106 -7.71 -12.26 15.59
CA SER A 106 -9.04 -11.66 15.45
C SER A 106 -9.06 -10.18 15.85
N GLY A 107 -8.48 -9.87 17.02
CA GLY A 107 -8.33 -8.49 17.47
C GLY A 107 -7.39 -7.65 16.61
N GLN A 108 -6.39 -8.25 15.96
CA GLN A 108 -5.51 -7.57 15.01
C GLN A 108 -6.25 -7.19 13.73
N THR A 109 -7.00 -8.11 13.13
CA THR A 109 -7.79 -7.85 11.93
C THR A 109 -8.74 -6.68 12.14
N LEU A 110 -9.46 -6.66 13.26
CA LEU A 110 -10.36 -5.54 13.60
C LEU A 110 -9.61 -4.21 13.71
N ARG A 111 -8.48 -4.17 14.42
CA ARG A 111 -7.64 -2.95 14.51
C ARG A 111 -7.14 -2.47 13.15
N LEU A 112 -6.77 -3.38 12.27
CA LEU A 112 -6.33 -3.01 10.92
C LEU A 112 -7.48 -2.43 10.09
N ILE A 113 -8.68 -3.00 10.19
CA ILE A 113 -9.89 -2.42 9.59
C ILE A 113 -10.12 -1.00 10.15
N GLU A 114 -10.04 -0.81 11.46
CA GLU A 114 -10.27 0.49 12.11
C GLU A 114 -9.25 1.55 11.65
N VAL A 115 -7.96 1.23 11.60
CA VAL A 115 -6.94 2.20 11.17
C VAL A 115 -7.07 2.55 9.69
N ILE A 116 -7.41 1.59 8.84
CA ILE A 116 -7.62 1.82 7.41
C ILE A 116 -8.86 2.70 7.21
N THR A 117 -9.97 2.37 7.85
CA THR A 117 -11.20 3.16 7.79
C THR A 117 -11.00 4.60 8.29
N ALA A 118 -10.25 4.77 9.40
CA ALA A 118 -9.90 6.11 9.89
C ALA A 118 -9.04 6.89 8.88
N GLY A 119 -8.16 6.20 8.15
CA GLY A 119 -7.37 6.79 7.08
C GLY A 119 -8.22 7.24 5.89
N GLU A 120 -9.14 6.39 5.45
CA GLU A 120 -10.07 6.70 4.36
C GLU A 120 -10.99 7.89 4.71
N ALA A 121 -11.45 7.94 5.96
CA ALA A 121 -12.28 9.03 6.49
C ALA A 121 -11.49 10.31 6.84
N ASN A 122 -10.16 10.30 6.67
CA ASN A 122 -9.25 11.40 7.05
C ASN A 122 -9.36 11.81 8.54
N GLU A 123 -9.57 10.84 9.42
CA GLU A 123 -9.69 11.03 10.87
C GLU A 123 -8.29 11.20 11.52
N GLY A 124 -7.64 12.34 11.31
CA GLY A 124 -6.25 12.58 11.68
C GLY A 124 -5.94 12.33 13.16
N ALA A 125 -6.80 12.77 14.09
CA ALA A 125 -6.62 12.55 15.53
C ALA A 125 -6.59 11.05 15.88
N LYS A 126 -7.46 10.25 15.26
CA LYS A 126 -7.54 8.81 15.47
C LYS A 126 -6.31 8.09 14.89
N LEU A 127 -5.83 8.51 13.72
CA LEU A 127 -4.57 8.02 13.15
C LEU A 127 -3.38 8.27 14.07
N LEU A 128 -3.27 9.50 14.63
CA LEU A 128 -2.20 9.83 15.56
C LEU A 128 -2.27 9.00 16.87
N ALA A 129 -3.47 8.67 17.35
CA ALA A 129 -3.64 7.76 18.49
C ALA A 129 -3.16 6.35 18.17
N PHE A 130 -3.49 5.80 16.98
CA PHE A 130 -3.04 4.48 16.53
C PHE A 130 -1.51 4.39 16.34
N ALA A 131 -0.80 5.49 16.19
CA ALA A 131 0.66 5.49 16.09
C ALA A 131 1.37 4.90 17.31
N LYS A 132 0.71 4.86 18.47
CA LYS A 132 1.20 4.26 19.72
C LYS A 132 0.91 2.76 19.83
N SER A 133 0.25 2.16 18.85
CA SER A 133 -0.07 0.73 18.87
C SER A 133 1.18 -0.13 19.02
N PRO A 134 1.17 -1.20 19.84
CA PRO A 134 2.26 -2.17 19.89
C PRO A 134 2.38 -2.96 18.59
N ASP A 135 1.29 -3.11 17.82
CA ASP A 135 1.27 -3.84 16.56
C ASP A 135 1.96 -3.07 15.43
N PRO A 136 3.02 -3.63 14.82
CA PRO A 136 3.74 -2.97 13.72
C PRO A 136 2.90 -2.78 12.46
N SER A 137 1.93 -3.66 12.20
CA SER A 137 1.05 -3.55 11.03
C SER A 137 0.14 -2.33 11.15
N THR A 138 -0.38 -2.06 12.35
CA THR A 138 -1.15 -0.84 12.64
C THR A 138 -0.28 0.41 12.43
N ARG A 139 0.96 0.44 12.96
CA ARG A 139 1.87 1.59 12.75
C ARG A 139 2.27 1.78 11.28
N TYR A 140 2.38 0.70 10.51
CA TYR A 140 2.61 0.77 9.07
C TYR A 140 1.46 1.51 8.37
N TRP A 141 0.21 1.11 8.61
CA TRP A 141 -0.95 1.76 8.01
C TRP A 141 -1.13 3.20 8.47
N VAL A 142 -0.81 3.50 9.74
CA VAL A 142 -0.74 4.89 10.21
C VAL A 142 0.23 5.70 9.37
N ALA A 143 1.46 5.20 9.15
CA ALA A 143 2.46 5.92 8.35
C ALA A 143 1.97 6.14 6.91
N VAL A 144 1.37 5.12 6.28
CA VAL A 144 0.77 5.24 4.94
C VAL A 144 -0.28 6.34 4.90
N TRP A 145 -1.27 6.31 5.81
CA TRP A 145 -2.40 7.24 5.79
C TRP A 145 -2.01 8.67 6.20
N LEU A 146 -1.09 8.84 7.15
CA LEU A 146 -0.54 10.16 7.46
C LEU A 146 0.12 10.79 6.23
N GLY A 147 0.84 10.00 5.42
CA GLY A 147 1.46 10.47 4.19
C GLY A 147 0.47 10.71 3.04
N VAL A 148 -0.58 9.91 2.93
CA VAL A 148 -1.64 10.06 1.92
C VAL A 148 -2.49 11.30 2.19
N ASN A 149 -2.90 11.49 3.45
CA ASN A 149 -3.79 12.57 3.87
C ASN A 149 -3.04 13.87 4.20
N GLN A 150 -1.71 13.82 4.28
CA GLN A 150 -0.87 14.93 4.74
C GLN A 150 -1.40 15.54 6.07
N THR A 151 -1.73 14.67 7.01
CA THR A 151 -2.38 14.99 8.27
C THR A 151 -1.58 16.02 9.07
N ALA A 152 -2.25 17.06 9.56
CA ALA A 152 -1.63 18.04 10.44
C ALA A 152 -1.04 17.37 11.70
N GLY A 153 0.19 17.71 12.05
CA GLY A 153 0.93 17.06 13.15
C GLY A 153 1.49 15.67 12.81
N GLY A 154 1.15 15.09 11.64
CA GLY A 154 1.62 13.78 11.20
C GLY A 154 3.14 13.70 11.01
N LYS A 155 3.77 14.79 10.58
CA LYS A 155 5.22 14.84 10.34
C LYS A 155 6.06 14.46 11.55
N ALA A 156 5.72 14.97 12.74
CA ALA A 156 6.42 14.63 13.98
C ALA A 156 6.25 13.16 14.35
N THR A 157 5.08 12.59 14.12
CA THR A 157 4.80 11.16 14.32
C THR A 157 5.59 10.30 13.34
N LEU A 158 5.60 10.67 12.07
CA LEU A 158 6.35 9.96 11.04
C LEU A 158 7.85 9.96 11.32
N LEU A 159 8.43 11.08 11.78
CA LEU A 159 9.83 11.16 12.19
C LEU A 159 10.16 10.14 13.29
N LYS A 160 9.27 9.93 14.28
CA LYS A 160 9.45 8.88 15.29
C LYS A 160 9.38 7.48 14.68
N LEU A 161 8.49 7.26 13.72
CA LEU A 161 8.31 5.97 13.08
C LEU A 161 9.48 5.57 12.15
N THR A 162 10.32 6.52 11.71
CA THR A 162 11.55 6.19 10.96
C THR A 162 12.58 5.41 11.80
N SER A 163 12.46 5.42 13.12
CA SER A 163 13.29 4.63 14.04
C SER A 163 12.58 3.38 14.57
N ALA A 164 11.44 2.99 14.00
CA ALA A 164 10.71 1.80 14.42
C ALA A 164 11.55 0.52 14.26
N PRO A 165 11.42 -0.48 15.16
CA PRO A 165 12.16 -1.74 15.05
C PRO A 165 11.93 -2.49 13.75
N VAL A 166 10.72 -2.40 13.19
CA VAL A 166 10.29 -3.15 12.00
C VAL A 166 10.57 -2.34 10.72
N PRO A 167 11.39 -2.87 9.78
CA PRO A 167 11.79 -2.16 8.56
C PRO A 167 10.63 -1.64 7.72
N ALA A 168 9.56 -2.43 7.56
CA ALA A 168 8.39 -2.01 6.78
C ALA A 168 7.75 -0.72 7.32
N VAL A 169 7.72 -0.53 8.65
CA VAL A 169 7.23 0.71 9.28
C VAL A 169 8.14 1.88 8.97
N ARG A 170 9.47 1.68 9.05
CA ARG A 170 10.46 2.71 8.70
C ARG A 170 10.31 3.17 7.25
N ILE A 171 10.15 2.22 6.33
CA ILE A 171 9.98 2.49 4.89
C ILE A 171 8.71 3.31 4.65
N ALA A 172 7.57 2.89 5.23
CA ALA A 172 6.32 3.62 5.08
C ALA A 172 6.42 5.05 5.64
N ALA A 173 7.07 5.22 6.80
CA ALA A 173 7.29 6.54 7.41
C ALA A 173 8.22 7.42 6.57
N ALA A 174 9.32 6.89 6.06
CA ALA A 174 10.26 7.62 5.20
C ALA A 174 9.58 8.05 3.89
N GLN A 175 8.82 7.15 3.25
CA GLN A 175 8.06 7.48 2.05
C GLN A 175 7.03 8.59 2.33
N ALA A 176 6.29 8.48 3.44
CA ALA A 176 5.33 9.50 3.83
C ALA A 176 5.99 10.87 4.06
N LEU A 177 7.14 10.91 4.74
CA LEU A 177 7.92 12.13 4.94
C LEU A 177 8.40 12.75 3.62
N CYS A 178 8.83 11.92 2.66
CA CYS A 178 9.16 12.42 1.33
C CYS A 178 7.95 13.09 0.64
N LYS A 179 6.74 12.56 0.83
CA LYS A 179 5.50 13.20 0.35
C LYS A 179 5.22 14.54 1.05
N PHE A 180 5.69 14.73 2.27
CA PHE A 180 5.70 16.02 2.97
C PHE A 180 6.86 16.96 2.56
N GLY A 181 7.66 16.59 1.57
CA GLY A 181 8.80 17.37 1.08
C GLY A 181 10.13 17.07 1.77
N GLU A 182 10.18 16.16 2.75
CA GLU A 182 11.42 15.76 3.46
C GLU A 182 12.24 14.77 2.64
N LEU A 183 12.75 15.19 1.48
CA LEU A 183 13.46 14.32 0.54
C LEU A 183 14.75 13.71 1.10
N GLY A 184 15.33 14.23 2.18
CA GLY A 184 16.42 13.61 2.90
C GLY A 184 16.13 12.20 3.41
N GLN A 185 14.85 11.85 3.58
CA GLN A 185 14.41 10.51 3.98
C GLN A 185 14.55 9.44 2.88
N LEU A 186 14.80 9.84 1.63
CA LEU A 186 15.15 8.90 0.56
C LEU A 186 16.35 8.02 0.91
N LYS A 187 17.32 8.56 1.68
CA LYS A 187 18.48 7.80 2.16
C LYS A 187 18.04 6.54 2.92
N LEU A 188 17.05 6.67 3.81
CA LEU A 188 16.52 5.54 4.57
C LEU A 188 15.88 4.48 3.67
N LEU A 189 15.18 4.88 2.61
CA LEU A 189 14.64 3.94 1.63
C LEU A 189 15.76 3.20 0.90
N VAL A 190 16.80 3.91 0.48
CA VAL A 190 17.97 3.34 -0.23
C VAL A 190 18.71 2.33 0.65
N GLU A 191 18.89 2.61 1.93
CA GLU A 191 19.51 1.70 2.92
C GLU A 191 18.79 0.35 3.01
N HIS A 192 17.46 0.33 2.80
CA HIS A 192 16.66 -0.88 2.86
C HIS A 192 16.57 -1.69 1.55
N ILE A 193 17.15 -1.21 0.44
CA ILE A 193 17.08 -1.93 -0.86
C ILE A 193 17.68 -3.33 -0.77
N ASN A 194 18.74 -3.50 0.01
CA ASN A 194 19.47 -4.75 0.17
C ASN A 194 19.15 -5.47 1.51
N ASP A 195 17.98 -5.22 2.08
CA ASP A 195 17.55 -5.88 3.31
C ASP A 195 17.52 -7.41 3.13
N PRO A 196 17.94 -8.20 4.15
CA PRO A 196 17.88 -9.66 4.12
C PRO A 196 16.47 -10.21 3.86
N ASN A 197 15.44 -9.53 4.32
CA ASN A 197 14.07 -9.80 3.91
C ASN A 197 13.83 -9.17 2.53
N LEU A 198 13.78 -10.02 1.50
CA LEU A 198 13.66 -9.60 0.10
C LEU A 198 12.40 -8.76 -0.17
N LEU A 199 11.34 -8.96 0.61
CA LEU A 199 10.12 -8.14 0.50
C LEU A 199 10.34 -6.73 1.05
N VAL A 200 11.15 -6.56 2.09
CA VAL A 200 11.56 -5.23 2.58
C VAL A 200 12.28 -4.47 1.48
N GLY A 201 13.26 -5.10 0.81
CA GLY A 201 13.97 -4.47 -0.30
C GLY A 201 13.05 -4.10 -1.47
N MET A 202 12.08 -4.95 -1.78
CA MET A 202 11.07 -4.65 -2.80
C MET A 202 10.19 -3.46 -2.38
N PHE A 203 9.74 -3.40 -1.12
CA PHE A 203 8.93 -2.29 -0.61
C PHE A 203 9.70 -0.96 -0.66
N ALA A 204 10.98 -0.97 -0.31
CA ALA A 204 11.85 0.21 -0.44
C ALA A 204 11.95 0.70 -1.89
N LEU A 205 12.18 -0.19 -2.84
CA LEU A 205 12.22 0.14 -4.26
C LEU A 205 10.86 0.65 -4.78
N ARG A 206 9.74 0.07 -4.32
CA ARG A 206 8.39 0.56 -4.64
C ARG A 206 8.14 1.96 -4.11
N ALA A 207 8.54 2.22 -2.86
CA ALA A 207 8.42 3.55 -2.27
C ALA A 207 9.19 4.59 -3.09
N ILE A 208 10.42 4.28 -3.54
CA ILE A 208 11.21 5.15 -4.40
C ILE A 208 10.55 5.31 -5.78
N GLU A 209 10.01 4.25 -6.36
CA GLU A 209 9.30 4.30 -7.65
C GLU A 209 8.09 5.24 -7.59
N GLU A 210 7.32 5.22 -6.50
CA GLU A 210 6.17 6.11 -6.30
C GLU A 210 6.56 7.58 -6.07
N LEU A 211 7.75 7.83 -5.52
CA LEU A 211 8.31 9.18 -5.37
C LEU A 211 8.88 9.74 -6.69
N GLY A 212 8.93 8.93 -7.74
CA GLY A 212 9.27 9.36 -9.08
C GLY A 212 10.70 9.86 -9.21
N ASP A 213 10.89 11.04 -9.80
CA ASP A 213 12.23 11.56 -10.14
C ASP A 213 13.04 12.02 -8.91
N ALA A 214 12.41 12.12 -7.73
CA ALA A 214 13.13 12.36 -6.49
C ALA A 214 14.19 11.27 -6.21
N GLY A 215 13.94 10.02 -6.65
CA GLY A 215 14.89 8.92 -6.53
C GLY A 215 16.11 8.98 -7.45
N LYS A 216 16.12 9.86 -8.47
CA LYS A 216 17.17 9.92 -9.50
C LYS A 216 18.58 10.14 -8.92
N ALA A 217 18.69 10.93 -7.86
CA ALA A 217 19.97 11.18 -7.17
C ALA A 217 20.63 9.88 -6.61
N HIS A 218 19.83 8.82 -6.39
CA HIS A 218 20.30 7.53 -5.87
C HIS A 218 20.34 6.43 -6.94
N ARG A 219 20.41 6.81 -8.23
CA ARG A 219 20.33 5.89 -9.38
C ARG A 219 21.35 4.75 -9.32
N GLU A 220 22.56 5.00 -8.86
CA GLU A 220 23.61 3.97 -8.78
C GLU A 220 23.28 2.89 -7.75
N ALA A 221 22.87 3.28 -6.54
CA ALA A 221 22.44 2.35 -5.51
C ALA A 221 21.22 1.52 -5.95
N ILE A 222 20.26 2.15 -6.65
CA ILE A 222 19.09 1.47 -7.20
C ILE A 222 19.50 0.51 -8.34
N ALA A 223 20.48 0.89 -9.16
CA ALA A 223 20.97 0.03 -10.24
C ALA A 223 21.60 -1.27 -9.71
N ALA A 224 22.25 -1.23 -8.53
CA ALA A 224 22.78 -2.42 -7.89
C ALA A 224 21.69 -3.48 -7.61
N ALA A 225 20.46 -3.06 -7.34
CA ALA A 225 19.33 -3.97 -7.12
C ALA A 225 18.91 -4.77 -8.35
N GLN A 226 19.45 -4.47 -9.54
CA GLN A 226 19.28 -5.33 -10.72
C GLN A 226 19.93 -6.71 -10.56
N LYS A 227 20.82 -6.87 -9.57
CA LYS A 227 21.45 -8.13 -9.16
C LYS A 227 20.73 -8.82 -7.99
N SER A 228 19.65 -8.26 -7.48
CA SER A 228 18.89 -8.85 -6.36
C SER A 228 18.46 -10.29 -6.68
N LYS A 229 18.44 -11.16 -5.67
CA LYS A 229 17.88 -12.51 -5.78
C LYS A 229 16.38 -12.48 -6.07
N TYR A 230 15.67 -11.41 -5.68
CA TYR A 230 14.23 -11.27 -5.87
C TYR A 230 13.89 -10.63 -7.21
N GLU A 231 13.13 -11.35 -8.02
CA GLU A 231 12.83 -10.94 -9.40
C GLU A 231 12.08 -9.59 -9.46
N PHE A 232 11.15 -9.35 -8.56
CA PHE A 232 10.40 -8.09 -8.54
C PHE A 232 11.28 -6.89 -8.23
N SER A 233 12.24 -7.01 -7.32
CA SER A 233 13.25 -5.98 -7.07
C SER A 233 14.07 -5.68 -8.33
N ARG A 234 14.54 -6.73 -9.04
CA ARG A 234 15.24 -6.55 -10.32
C ARG A 234 14.42 -5.81 -11.37
N ARG A 235 13.12 -6.14 -11.48
CA ARG A 235 12.22 -5.50 -12.44
C ARG A 235 12.00 -4.02 -12.13
N ILE A 236 11.79 -3.67 -10.86
CA ILE A 236 11.63 -2.27 -10.43
C ILE A 236 12.91 -1.50 -10.71
N ALA A 237 14.07 -2.01 -10.29
CA ALA A 237 15.36 -1.36 -10.50
C ALA A 237 15.65 -1.10 -12.00
N ARG A 238 15.35 -2.06 -12.88
CA ARG A 238 15.50 -1.89 -14.35
C ARG A 238 14.61 -0.76 -14.88
N ARG A 239 13.33 -0.70 -14.46
CA ARG A 239 12.40 0.35 -14.90
C ARG A 239 12.88 1.72 -14.48
N LEU A 240 13.25 1.88 -13.21
CA LEU A 240 13.72 3.15 -12.66
C LEU A 240 14.99 3.63 -13.37
N THR A 241 15.98 2.77 -13.50
CA THR A 241 17.25 3.14 -14.15
C THR A 241 17.10 3.40 -15.64
N ALA A 242 16.16 2.76 -16.33
CA ALA A 242 15.84 3.05 -17.72
C ALA A 242 15.14 4.39 -17.88
N LYS A 243 14.22 4.74 -16.96
CA LYS A 243 13.51 6.03 -16.96
C LYS A 243 14.45 7.22 -16.75
N TRP A 244 15.54 7.02 -16.01
CA TRP A 244 16.49 8.09 -15.63
C TRP A 244 17.76 8.14 -16.50
N ARG A 245 17.74 7.53 -17.68
CA ARG A 245 18.82 7.62 -18.68
C ARG A 245 18.93 8.99 -19.30
#